data_e1fede3d12c59627c6187cb35dcdaca6
#
_entry.id   e1fede3d12c59627c6187cb35dcdaca6
#
_cell.length_a   1.000
_cell.length_b   1.000
_cell.length_c   1.000
_cell.angle_alpha   90.00
_cell.angle_beta   90.00
_cell.angle_gamma   90.00
#
_symmetry.space_group_name_H-M   'P 1'
#
loop_
_entity.id
_entity.type
_entity.pdbx_description
1 polymer ?
#
loop_
_entity_poly.entity_id
_entity_poly.type
_entity_poly.pdbx_seq_one_letter_code
_entity_poly.pdbx_strand_id
1 'polypeptide(L)'
;MGSDNPKFPDEAPAHRVTLDGFWIDETEITNAQFREFVEATGYVTIAEKTPKPEDFAGQVDDLAAIPPENLVAGSICFNSRFDPTLLRKDHPLWPYQVWKYVAGANWRQPEGPGSDLEGRWDHPVVHVSWEDAMAYCRWAGTRLPTEAEWEYAARGGREGADYPWGNVLQPEGKWRHNIWQGEFPLQNEGSDGYLYTSPVKSFPPNDYGLYDMSGNVWEWCYDWYSPDYYRVSPERNPPGPAESFDPLEPNIPKRVQRGGSFMCSDNYCIGYRVAARMKGDPQSGTFHAGFRTVLPAAQWGKSRRTQALRETARRDP
;
A
#
# COMPACT_ATOMS: atom_id res chain seq x y z
N MET A 1 14.69 13.34 0.33
CA MET A 1 14.06 12.08 -0.12
C MET A 1 15.14 11.03 -0.28
N GLY A 2 14.81 9.76 0.03
CA GLY A 2 15.74 8.65 -0.04
C GLY A 2 16.67 8.47 1.16
N SER A 3 17.61 7.52 1.02
CA SER A 3 18.60 7.17 2.04
C SER A 3 19.88 6.67 1.36
N ASP A 4 21.04 6.98 1.91
CA ASP A 4 22.34 6.47 1.43
C ASP A 4 22.75 5.18 2.18
N ASN A 5 21.81 4.48 2.80
CA ASN A 5 22.07 3.21 3.46
C ASN A 5 22.43 2.14 2.43
N PRO A 6 23.67 1.58 2.44
CA PRO A 6 24.13 0.66 1.41
C PRO A 6 23.38 -0.66 1.37
N LYS A 7 22.57 -0.98 2.39
CA LYS A 7 21.72 -2.17 2.40
C LYS A 7 20.51 -2.05 1.46
N PHE A 8 20.14 -0.82 1.08
CA PHE A 8 18.95 -0.53 0.28
C PHE A 8 19.32 0.36 -0.91
N PRO A 9 19.94 -0.20 -1.94
CA PRO A 9 20.50 0.57 -3.06
C PRO A 9 19.44 1.32 -3.89
N ASP A 10 18.20 0.87 -3.88
CA ASP A 10 17.08 1.52 -4.57
C ASP A 10 16.50 2.74 -3.82
N GLU A 11 16.93 2.95 -2.57
CA GLU A 11 16.63 4.17 -1.80
C GLU A 11 17.65 5.29 -2.07
N ALA A 12 18.76 4.98 -2.74
CA ALA A 12 19.87 5.90 -2.98
C ALA A 12 19.85 6.53 -4.39
N PRO A 13 20.42 7.73 -4.53
CA PRO A 13 21.00 8.57 -3.50
C PRO A 13 19.94 9.34 -2.69
N ALA A 14 20.26 9.67 -1.44
CA ALA A 14 19.51 10.70 -0.73
C ALA A 14 19.66 12.03 -1.47
N HIS A 15 18.54 12.69 -1.78
CA HIS A 15 18.55 13.90 -2.60
C HIS A 15 17.49 14.91 -2.15
N ARG A 16 17.71 16.16 -2.54
CA ARG A 16 16.79 17.25 -2.21
C ARG A 16 15.59 17.22 -3.14
N VAL A 17 14.40 17.37 -2.56
CA VAL A 17 13.13 17.48 -3.28
C VAL A 17 12.36 18.70 -2.74
N THR A 18 11.78 19.46 -3.65
CA THR A 18 10.89 20.58 -3.33
C THR A 18 9.50 20.26 -3.89
N LEU A 19 8.48 20.35 -3.04
CA LEU A 19 7.10 20.05 -3.40
C LEU A 19 6.22 21.30 -3.32
N ASP A 20 5.27 21.42 -4.22
CA ASP A 20 4.17 22.36 -4.09
C ASP A 20 3.23 21.89 -2.97
N GLY A 21 2.47 22.81 -2.38
CA GLY A 21 1.56 22.48 -1.29
C GLY A 21 0.45 21.50 -1.74
N PHE A 22 0.16 20.53 -0.90
CA PHE A 22 -0.91 19.56 -1.09
C PHE A 22 -1.60 19.23 0.24
N TRP A 23 -2.81 18.74 0.16
CA TRP A 23 -3.52 18.08 1.25
C TRP A 23 -3.37 16.58 1.10
N ILE A 24 -3.29 15.86 2.19
CA ILE A 24 -3.20 14.40 2.21
C ILE A 24 -4.19 13.88 3.25
N ASP A 25 -4.77 12.71 3.01
CA ASP A 25 -5.61 12.05 3.98
C ASP A 25 -4.81 11.76 5.25
N GLU A 26 -5.44 12.00 6.37
CA GLU A 26 -4.85 11.80 7.71
C GLU A 26 -4.50 10.34 7.98
N THR A 27 -5.25 9.41 7.37
CA THR A 27 -5.11 7.96 7.49
C THR A 27 -5.14 7.30 6.10
N GLU A 28 -4.92 6.00 6.03
CA GLU A 28 -5.31 5.19 4.88
C GLU A 28 -6.84 5.25 4.68
N ILE A 29 -7.29 4.99 3.45
CA ILE A 29 -8.72 4.85 3.15
C ILE A 29 -9.28 3.62 3.87
N THR A 30 -10.32 3.84 4.67
CA THR A 30 -10.96 2.78 5.45
C THR A 30 -11.94 1.94 4.64
N ASN A 31 -12.28 0.76 5.15
CA ASN A 31 -13.32 -0.09 4.58
C ASN A 31 -14.67 0.65 4.48
N ALA A 32 -15.02 1.49 5.46
CA ALA A 32 -16.23 2.29 5.43
C ALA A 32 -16.23 3.31 4.27
N GLN A 33 -15.13 4.04 4.08
CA GLN A 33 -14.98 5.01 2.98
C GLN A 33 -14.99 4.32 1.62
N PHE A 34 -14.31 3.18 1.50
CA PHE A 34 -14.30 2.42 0.26
C PHE A 34 -15.68 1.83 -0.08
N ARG A 35 -16.45 1.40 0.94
CA ARG A 35 -17.84 0.98 0.77
C ARG A 35 -18.71 2.10 0.19
N GLU A 36 -18.58 3.33 0.68
CA GLU A 36 -19.33 4.48 0.14
C GLU A 36 -19.07 4.66 -1.36
N PHE A 37 -17.82 4.53 -1.79
CA PHE A 37 -17.46 4.57 -3.20
C PHE A 37 -18.14 3.45 -4.00
N VAL A 38 -18.05 2.21 -3.51
CA VAL A 38 -18.64 1.06 -4.20
C VAL A 38 -20.16 1.16 -4.28
N GLU A 39 -20.83 1.56 -3.20
CA GLU A 39 -22.28 1.74 -3.16
C GLU A 39 -22.74 2.87 -4.10
N ALA A 40 -21.96 3.95 -4.18
CA ALA A 40 -22.30 5.08 -5.04
C ALA A 40 -22.10 4.80 -6.54
N THR A 41 -21.21 3.87 -6.90
CA THR A 41 -20.77 3.66 -8.29
C THR A 41 -21.08 2.29 -8.85
N GLY A 42 -21.36 1.30 -8.02
CA GLY A 42 -21.44 -0.11 -8.41
C GLY A 42 -20.08 -0.70 -8.82
N TYR A 43 -18.97 -0.09 -8.38
CA TYR A 43 -17.63 -0.52 -8.75
C TYR A 43 -17.35 -1.96 -8.30
N VAL A 44 -16.72 -2.73 -9.20
CA VAL A 44 -16.25 -4.10 -8.95
C VAL A 44 -14.73 -4.07 -9.02
N THR A 45 -14.06 -4.46 -7.93
CA THR A 45 -12.59 -4.45 -7.84
C THR A 45 -11.96 -5.53 -8.71
N ILE A 46 -10.65 -5.38 -9.01
CA ILE A 46 -9.92 -6.39 -9.78
C ILE A 46 -10.00 -7.76 -9.11
N ALA A 47 -9.88 -7.84 -7.79
CA ALA A 47 -9.98 -9.07 -7.01
C ALA A 47 -11.37 -9.76 -7.10
N GLU A 48 -12.42 -9.01 -7.45
CA GLU A 48 -13.79 -9.52 -7.63
C GLU A 48 -14.09 -9.95 -9.10
N LYS A 49 -13.16 -9.70 -10.03
CA LYS A 49 -13.30 -10.07 -11.45
C LYS A 49 -12.60 -11.39 -11.74
N THR A 50 -13.24 -12.23 -12.53
CA THR A 50 -12.57 -13.41 -13.11
C THR A 50 -11.50 -12.93 -14.08
N PRO A 51 -10.20 -13.25 -13.84
CA PRO A 51 -9.13 -12.83 -14.73
C PRO A 51 -9.22 -13.54 -16.07
N LYS A 52 -8.64 -12.93 -17.09
CA LYS A 52 -8.52 -13.52 -18.43
C LYS A 52 -7.06 -13.96 -18.65
N PRO A 53 -6.79 -14.89 -19.58
CA PRO A 53 -5.43 -15.27 -19.90
C PRO A 53 -4.52 -14.07 -20.23
N GLU A 54 -5.05 -13.05 -20.92
CA GLU A 54 -4.32 -11.86 -21.33
C GLU A 54 -3.81 -11.03 -20.14
N ASP A 55 -4.45 -11.12 -18.98
CA ASP A 55 -4.06 -10.41 -17.77
C ASP A 55 -2.72 -10.94 -17.20
N PHE A 56 -2.28 -12.12 -17.65
CA PHE A 56 -1.01 -12.75 -17.29
C PHE A 56 0.09 -12.57 -18.34
N ALA A 57 -0.12 -11.68 -19.32
CA ALA A 57 0.88 -11.40 -20.33
C ALA A 57 2.21 -10.91 -19.70
N GLY A 58 3.32 -11.54 -20.09
CA GLY A 58 4.64 -11.26 -19.51
C GLY A 58 4.95 -11.99 -18.18
N GLN A 59 3.95 -12.65 -17.59
CA GLN A 59 4.10 -13.45 -16.36
C GLN A 59 4.27 -14.95 -16.67
N VAL A 60 3.69 -15.40 -17.79
CA VAL A 60 3.78 -16.80 -18.28
C VAL A 60 4.15 -16.81 -19.77
N ASP A 61 4.89 -17.83 -20.17
CA ASP A 61 5.36 -17.96 -21.56
C ASP A 61 4.22 -18.36 -22.53
N ASP A 62 3.28 -19.16 -22.07
CA ASP A 62 2.15 -19.63 -22.86
C ASP A 62 0.82 -19.36 -22.15
N LEU A 63 0.12 -18.33 -22.59
CA LEU A 63 -1.19 -17.94 -22.04
C LEU A 63 -2.27 -19.02 -22.27
N ALA A 64 -2.15 -19.80 -23.34
CA ALA A 64 -3.11 -20.88 -23.65
C ALA A 64 -2.94 -22.11 -22.73
N ALA A 65 -1.79 -22.22 -22.08
CA ALA A 65 -1.52 -23.29 -21.12
C ALA A 65 -2.09 -23.02 -19.72
N ILE A 66 -2.65 -21.82 -19.45
CA ILE A 66 -3.28 -21.52 -18.17
C ILE A 66 -4.57 -22.36 -18.03
N PRO A 67 -4.65 -23.25 -17.03
CA PRO A 67 -5.85 -24.03 -16.81
C PRO A 67 -7.05 -23.12 -16.49
N PRO A 68 -8.22 -23.30 -17.13
CA PRO A 68 -9.39 -22.46 -16.88
C PRO A 68 -9.83 -22.43 -15.41
N GLU A 69 -9.60 -23.50 -14.67
CA GLU A 69 -9.87 -23.59 -13.23
C GLU A 69 -8.99 -22.68 -12.36
N ASN A 70 -7.87 -22.19 -12.90
CA ASN A 70 -7.01 -21.20 -12.24
C ASN A 70 -7.45 -19.76 -12.52
N LEU A 71 -8.32 -19.55 -13.52
CA LEU A 71 -8.87 -18.25 -13.87
C LEU A 71 -10.09 -17.95 -12.99
N VAL A 72 -9.86 -17.71 -11.71
CA VAL A 72 -10.91 -17.43 -10.73
C VAL A 72 -10.67 -16.10 -10.05
N ALA A 73 -11.75 -15.37 -9.74
CA ALA A 73 -11.65 -14.13 -8.96
C ALA A 73 -11.05 -14.42 -7.59
N GLY A 74 -10.17 -13.57 -7.12
CA GLY A 74 -9.49 -13.74 -5.84
C GLY A 74 -8.30 -12.81 -5.69
N SER A 75 -7.51 -13.04 -4.66
CA SER A 75 -6.36 -12.20 -4.34
C SER A 75 -5.29 -12.96 -3.55
N ILE A 76 -4.11 -12.34 -3.40
CA ILE A 76 -2.99 -12.92 -2.67
C ILE A 76 -3.17 -12.68 -1.18
N CYS A 77 -3.12 -13.78 -0.42
CA CYS A 77 -3.21 -13.78 1.03
C CYS A 77 -1.99 -14.47 1.66
N PHE A 78 -1.74 -14.17 2.92
CA PHE A 78 -0.80 -14.95 3.73
C PHE A 78 -1.39 -16.34 4.00
N ASN A 79 -0.58 -17.36 3.77
CA ASN A 79 -0.95 -18.75 4.07
C ASN A 79 -0.62 -19.10 5.53
N SER A 80 -1.46 -18.71 6.48
CA SER A 80 -1.26 -19.02 7.90
C SER A 80 -1.24 -20.53 8.23
N ARG A 81 -1.58 -21.39 7.25
CA ARG A 81 -1.59 -22.85 7.37
C ARG A 81 -0.44 -23.52 6.60
N PHE A 82 0.62 -22.76 6.27
CA PHE A 82 1.81 -23.38 5.67
C PHE A 82 2.44 -24.35 6.67
N ASP A 83 3.13 -25.39 6.15
CA ASP A 83 3.85 -26.34 6.99
C ASP A 83 5.25 -25.78 7.30
N PRO A 84 5.54 -25.42 8.56
CA PRO A 84 6.85 -24.87 8.94
C PRO A 84 8.01 -25.83 8.69
N THR A 85 7.75 -27.15 8.67
CA THR A 85 8.78 -28.17 8.45
C THR A 85 9.24 -28.22 6.99
N LEU A 86 8.41 -27.74 6.06
CA LEU A 86 8.70 -27.66 4.63
C LEU A 86 9.27 -26.30 4.22
N LEU A 87 9.33 -25.34 5.14
CA LEU A 87 9.81 -23.99 4.84
C LEU A 87 11.31 -23.99 4.54
N ARG A 88 11.68 -23.63 3.34
CA ARG A 88 13.05 -23.58 2.83
C ARG A 88 13.51 -22.15 2.66
N LYS A 89 13.81 -21.44 3.78
CA LYS A 89 14.29 -20.04 3.76
C LYS A 89 15.59 -19.83 2.98
N ASP A 90 16.36 -20.90 2.74
CA ASP A 90 17.52 -20.92 1.89
C ASP A 90 17.20 -20.93 0.39
N HIS A 91 15.95 -21.16 0.01
CA HIS A 91 15.51 -21.17 -1.38
C HIS A 91 15.00 -19.77 -1.79
N PRO A 92 15.42 -19.19 -2.94
CA PRO A 92 15.01 -17.83 -3.36
C PRO A 92 13.51 -17.63 -3.45
N LEU A 93 12.76 -18.70 -3.77
CA LEU A 93 11.30 -18.67 -3.92
C LEU A 93 10.54 -19.04 -2.64
N TRP A 94 11.21 -19.03 -1.48
CA TRP A 94 10.55 -19.37 -0.21
C TRP A 94 9.34 -18.48 0.14
N PRO A 95 9.27 -17.20 -0.28
CA PRO A 95 8.08 -16.40 -0.01
C PRO A 95 6.80 -17.00 -0.61
N TYR A 96 6.89 -17.66 -1.77
CA TYR A 96 5.73 -18.35 -2.38
C TYR A 96 5.20 -19.53 -1.58
N GLN A 97 5.91 -20.01 -0.58
CA GLN A 97 5.42 -21.04 0.34
C GLN A 97 4.44 -20.47 1.37
N VAL A 98 4.59 -19.19 1.69
CA VAL A 98 3.78 -18.48 2.69
C VAL A 98 2.77 -17.51 2.08
N TRP A 99 2.89 -17.20 0.79
CA TRP A 99 1.92 -16.42 0.03
C TRP A 99 1.13 -17.34 -0.88
N LYS A 100 -0.18 -17.19 -0.91
CA LYS A 100 -1.04 -17.98 -1.79
C LYS A 100 -2.14 -17.13 -2.40
N TYR A 101 -2.54 -17.49 -3.61
CA TYR A 101 -3.78 -16.99 -4.20
C TYR A 101 -4.97 -17.68 -3.54
N VAL A 102 -5.94 -16.89 -3.09
CA VAL A 102 -7.17 -17.38 -2.45
C VAL A 102 -8.36 -16.96 -3.29
N ALA A 103 -9.03 -17.95 -3.89
CA ALA A 103 -10.25 -17.72 -4.65
C ALA A 103 -11.31 -17.06 -3.75
N GLY A 104 -11.95 -16.00 -4.24
CA GLY A 104 -12.96 -15.25 -3.52
C GLY A 104 -12.42 -14.27 -2.47
N ALA A 105 -11.11 -14.22 -2.21
CA ALA A 105 -10.54 -13.17 -1.36
C ALA A 105 -10.65 -11.82 -2.07
N ASN A 106 -11.18 -10.82 -1.38
CA ASN A 106 -11.37 -9.46 -1.86
C ASN A 106 -11.56 -8.51 -0.66
N TRP A 107 -11.77 -7.23 -0.90
CA TRP A 107 -11.89 -6.23 0.14
C TRP A 107 -13.04 -6.49 1.15
N ARG A 108 -14.11 -7.23 0.76
CA ARG A 108 -15.21 -7.62 1.67
C ARG A 108 -14.93 -8.91 2.43
N GLN A 109 -14.04 -9.73 1.91
CA GLN A 109 -13.67 -11.04 2.45
C GLN A 109 -12.14 -11.16 2.52
N PRO A 110 -11.49 -10.43 3.46
CA PRO A 110 -10.04 -10.26 3.44
C PRO A 110 -9.24 -11.55 3.63
N GLU A 111 -9.75 -12.54 4.34
CA GLU A 111 -9.11 -13.85 4.49
C GLU A 111 -9.67 -14.91 3.52
N GLY A 112 -10.54 -14.48 2.58
CA GLY A 112 -11.24 -15.35 1.63
C GLY A 112 -12.66 -15.69 2.08
N PRO A 113 -13.34 -16.63 1.38
CA PRO A 113 -14.72 -16.99 1.63
C PRO A 113 -14.98 -17.38 3.08
N GLY A 114 -16.01 -16.76 3.68
CA GLY A 114 -16.40 -16.94 5.07
C GLY A 114 -15.78 -15.93 6.05
N SER A 115 -14.88 -15.07 5.59
CA SER A 115 -14.49 -13.88 6.32
C SER A 115 -15.38 -12.69 5.98
N ASP A 116 -15.40 -11.66 6.82
CA ASP A 116 -16.19 -10.45 6.65
C ASP A 116 -15.48 -9.22 7.25
N LEU A 117 -16.18 -8.09 7.25
CA LEU A 117 -15.71 -6.82 7.81
C LEU A 117 -16.41 -6.43 9.11
N GLU A 118 -17.08 -7.37 9.82
CA GLU A 118 -17.68 -7.08 11.10
C GLU A 118 -16.61 -6.62 12.10
N GLY A 119 -16.82 -5.44 12.72
CA GLY A 119 -15.84 -4.83 13.61
C GLY A 119 -14.59 -4.25 12.93
N ARG A 120 -14.54 -4.20 11.58
CA ARG A 120 -13.36 -3.74 10.82
C ARG A 120 -13.66 -2.60 9.83
N TRP A 121 -14.76 -1.84 10.05
CA TRP A 121 -15.12 -0.74 9.15
C TRP A 121 -14.17 0.45 9.20
N ASP A 122 -13.48 0.63 10.31
CA ASP A 122 -12.44 1.64 10.56
C ASP A 122 -11.01 1.13 10.29
N HIS A 123 -10.84 -0.09 9.81
CA HIS A 123 -9.57 -0.61 9.32
C HIS A 123 -9.32 -0.14 7.87
N PRO A 124 -8.04 -0.07 7.43
CA PRO A 124 -7.75 0.24 6.03
C PRO A 124 -8.33 -0.81 5.09
N VAL A 125 -8.81 -0.38 3.95
CA VAL A 125 -9.20 -1.28 2.88
C VAL A 125 -7.98 -2.01 2.32
N VAL A 126 -8.11 -3.31 2.11
CA VAL A 126 -7.06 -4.17 1.53
C VAL A 126 -7.60 -4.91 0.29
N HIS A 127 -6.75 -5.67 -0.40
CA HIS A 127 -7.09 -6.34 -1.67
C HIS A 127 -7.49 -5.37 -2.78
N VAL A 128 -7.06 -4.14 -2.68
CA VAL A 128 -7.25 -3.12 -3.71
C VAL A 128 -5.98 -3.00 -4.55
N SER A 129 -6.14 -3.08 -5.86
CA SER A 129 -5.09 -2.83 -6.82
C SER A 129 -4.83 -1.32 -6.97
N TRP A 130 -3.75 -0.95 -7.65
CA TRP A 130 -3.52 0.45 -8.02
C TRP A 130 -4.64 1.00 -8.89
N GLU A 131 -5.19 0.19 -9.79
CA GLU A 131 -6.33 0.55 -10.66
C GLU A 131 -7.60 0.85 -9.82
N ASP A 132 -7.86 0.04 -8.78
CA ASP A 132 -8.98 0.24 -7.87
C ASP A 132 -8.82 1.54 -7.08
N ALA A 133 -7.62 1.79 -6.57
CA ALA A 133 -7.28 3.03 -5.86
C ALA A 133 -7.45 4.26 -6.77
N MET A 134 -7.04 4.17 -8.04
CA MET A 134 -7.24 5.23 -9.02
C MET A 134 -8.74 5.44 -9.38
N ALA A 135 -9.54 4.37 -9.36
CA ALA A 135 -10.99 4.49 -9.55
C ALA A 135 -11.65 5.23 -8.37
N TYR A 136 -11.25 4.90 -7.14
CA TYR A 136 -11.66 5.64 -5.95
C TYR A 136 -11.27 7.12 -6.04
N CYS A 137 -10.01 7.40 -6.38
CA CYS A 137 -9.51 8.78 -6.52
C CYS A 137 -10.34 9.60 -7.54
N ARG A 138 -10.68 9.02 -8.69
CA ARG A 138 -11.53 9.70 -9.70
C ARG A 138 -12.90 10.04 -9.15
N TRP A 139 -13.52 9.12 -8.40
CA TRP A 139 -14.81 9.35 -7.78
C TRP A 139 -14.74 10.43 -6.68
N ALA A 140 -13.72 10.35 -5.82
CA ALA A 140 -13.53 11.29 -4.71
C ALA A 140 -13.07 12.69 -5.17
N GLY A 141 -12.59 12.83 -6.41
CA GLY A 141 -11.99 14.07 -6.92
C GLY A 141 -10.60 14.33 -6.35
N THR A 142 -9.87 13.28 -6.02
CA THR A 142 -8.52 13.28 -5.47
C THR A 142 -7.56 12.53 -6.41
N ARG A 143 -6.34 12.28 -5.98
CA ARG A 143 -5.38 11.40 -6.66
C ARG A 143 -4.53 10.63 -5.65
N LEU A 144 -3.81 9.62 -6.09
CA LEU A 144 -2.75 9.02 -5.29
C LEU A 144 -1.61 10.02 -5.06
N PRO A 145 -0.91 9.95 -3.92
CA PRO A 145 0.32 10.71 -3.71
C PRO A 145 1.39 10.27 -4.70
N THR A 146 2.24 11.20 -5.14
CA THR A 146 3.53 10.79 -5.70
C THR A 146 4.38 10.18 -4.59
N GLU A 147 5.37 9.37 -4.96
CA GLU A 147 6.30 8.78 -4.00
C GLU A 147 6.98 9.85 -3.14
N ALA A 148 7.32 10.99 -3.75
CA ALA A 148 7.94 12.12 -3.06
C ALA A 148 6.99 12.81 -2.07
N GLU A 149 5.72 12.99 -2.43
CA GLU A 149 4.69 13.54 -1.53
C GLU A 149 4.44 12.61 -0.35
N TRP A 150 4.36 11.30 -0.61
CA TRP A 150 4.19 10.31 0.44
C TRP A 150 5.35 10.34 1.44
N GLU A 151 6.61 10.32 0.94
CA GLU A 151 7.78 10.33 1.81
C GLU A 151 7.92 11.64 2.60
N TYR A 152 7.64 12.79 1.96
CA TYR A 152 7.62 14.08 2.65
C TYR A 152 6.60 14.07 3.81
N ALA A 153 5.40 13.57 3.55
CA ALA A 153 4.35 13.45 4.54
C ALA A 153 4.73 12.51 5.69
N ALA A 154 5.31 11.34 5.35
CA ALA A 154 5.75 10.35 6.33
C ALA A 154 6.86 10.85 7.25
N ARG A 155 7.80 11.64 6.72
CA ARG A 155 8.89 12.23 7.52
C ARG A 155 8.40 13.20 8.60
N GLY A 156 7.24 13.83 8.42
CA GLY A 156 6.70 14.75 9.42
C GLY A 156 7.67 15.90 9.77
N GLY A 157 8.56 16.32 8.85
CA GLY A 157 9.59 17.33 9.08
C GLY A 157 10.92 16.80 9.66
N ARG A 158 11.06 15.49 9.89
CA ARG A 158 12.27 14.87 10.45
C ARG A 158 13.21 14.39 9.34
N GLU A 159 14.19 15.20 9.00
CA GLU A 159 15.20 14.84 8.00
C GLU A 159 16.05 13.66 8.48
N GLY A 160 16.29 12.69 7.57
CA GLY A 160 17.18 11.56 7.80
C GLY A 160 16.71 10.54 8.84
N ALA A 161 15.51 10.71 9.41
CA ALA A 161 14.97 9.75 10.37
C ALA A 161 14.56 8.44 9.68
N ASP A 162 14.76 7.32 10.39
CA ASP A 162 14.34 5.99 9.93
C ASP A 162 12.82 5.81 10.01
N TYR A 163 12.18 6.38 11.04
CA TYR A 163 10.75 6.26 11.29
C TYR A 163 10.08 7.64 11.39
N PRO A 164 8.75 7.73 11.23
CA PRO A 164 8.01 8.98 11.36
C PRO A 164 8.22 9.74 12.69
N TRP A 165 8.68 9.04 13.73
CA TRP A 165 8.92 9.56 15.09
C TRP A 165 10.40 9.68 15.46
N GLY A 166 11.35 9.27 14.61
CA GLY A 166 12.80 9.33 14.88
C GLY A 166 13.52 8.03 14.53
N ASN A 167 14.59 7.68 15.27
CA ASN A 167 15.47 6.56 14.92
C ASN A 167 15.35 5.36 15.88
N VAL A 168 14.49 5.42 16.87
CA VAL A 168 14.27 4.31 17.81
C VAL A 168 12.97 3.58 17.46
N LEU A 169 13.05 2.29 17.16
CA LEU A 169 11.90 1.49 16.75
C LEU A 169 10.76 1.53 17.79
N GLN A 170 11.11 1.37 19.06
CA GLN A 170 10.18 1.38 20.20
C GLN A 170 10.62 2.42 21.22
N PRO A 171 10.31 3.71 21.03
CA PRO A 171 10.60 4.72 22.04
C PRO A 171 9.90 4.36 23.36
N GLU A 172 10.65 4.42 24.46
CA GLU A 172 10.14 4.06 25.80
C GLU A 172 9.54 2.64 25.89
N GLY A 173 9.98 1.72 25.01
CA GLY A 173 9.47 0.35 24.96
C GLY A 173 8.04 0.22 24.41
N LYS A 174 7.51 1.26 23.75
CA LYS A 174 6.15 1.28 23.21
C LYS A 174 6.15 1.14 21.68
N TRP A 175 5.24 0.32 21.16
CA TRP A 175 4.96 0.24 19.75
C TRP A 175 4.33 1.56 19.24
N ARG A 176 4.75 1.97 18.07
CA ARG A 176 4.27 3.19 17.40
C ARG A 176 3.65 2.90 16.04
N HIS A 177 3.57 1.64 15.68
CA HIS A 177 3.04 1.15 14.41
C HIS A 177 2.60 -0.33 14.53
N ASN A 178 1.76 -0.76 13.62
CA ASN A 178 1.33 -2.15 13.47
C ASN A 178 2.28 -2.87 12.49
N ILE A 179 3.10 -3.79 12.99
CA ILE A 179 4.02 -4.62 12.22
C ILE A 179 4.05 -6.04 12.77
N TRP A 180 4.74 -6.94 12.11
CA TRP A 180 4.97 -8.29 12.61
C TRP A 180 6.05 -8.28 13.70
N GLN A 181 5.77 -8.88 14.84
CA GLN A 181 6.71 -9.04 15.95
C GLN A 181 7.08 -10.50 16.13
N GLY A 182 8.39 -10.79 16.16
CA GLY A 182 8.91 -12.15 16.23
C GLY A 182 9.39 -12.68 14.88
N GLU A 183 9.54 -13.98 14.77
CA GLU A 183 10.16 -14.62 13.61
C GLU A 183 9.15 -14.80 12.46
N PHE A 184 9.25 -13.98 11.42
CA PHE A 184 8.45 -14.16 10.21
C PHE A 184 8.92 -15.38 9.41
N PRO A 185 8.04 -16.22 8.91
CA PRO A 185 6.57 -16.24 9.03
C PRO A 185 6.07 -17.16 10.15
N LEU A 186 6.96 -17.61 11.04
CA LEU A 186 6.71 -18.70 11.99
C LEU A 186 5.88 -18.26 13.19
N GLN A 187 6.16 -17.09 13.73
CA GLN A 187 5.53 -16.60 14.94
C GLN A 187 5.34 -15.09 14.89
N ASN A 188 4.08 -14.65 15.04
CA ASN A 188 3.75 -13.27 15.34
C ASN A 188 3.32 -13.20 16.81
N GLU A 189 4.02 -12.42 17.62
CA GLU A 189 3.74 -12.25 19.04
C GLU A 189 2.52 -11.35 19.30
N GLY A 190 2.15 -10.50 18.32
CA GLY A 190 1.05 -9.55 18.46
C GLY A 190 1.24 -8.57 19.62
N SER A 191 2.49 -8.26 19.96
CA SER A 191 2.82 -7.42 21.12
C SER A 191 2.48 -5.95 20.91
N ASP A 192 2.20 -5.52 19.67
CA ASP A 192 1.64 -4.22 19.33
C ASP A 192 0.10 -4.17 19.49
N GLY A 193 -0.54 -5.32 19.76
CA GLY A 193 -1.99 -5.46 19.95
C GLY A 193 -2.73 -6.07 18.77
N TYR A 194 -2.07 -6.32 17.63
CA TYR A 194 -2.72 -6.75 16.39
C TYR A 194 -1.96 -7.90 15.71
N LEU A 195 -2.71 -8.78 15.04
CA LEU A 195 -2.15 -9.86 14.19
C LEU A 195 -2.34 -9.58 12.69
N TYR A 196 -3.28 -8.72 12.36
CA TYR A 196 -3.66 -8.26 11.04
C TYR A 196 -3.71 -6.73 11.02
N THR A 197 -4.47 -6.13 10.13
CA THR A 197 -4.67 -4.68 10.14
C THR A 197 -5.20 -4.19 11.49
N SER A 198 -4.81 -3.01 11.90
CA SER A 198 -5.40 -2.28 13.03
C SER A 198 -6.43 -1.27 12.55
N PRO A 199 -7.39 -0.84 13.41
CA PRO A 199 -8.15 0.37 13.13
C PRO A 199 -7.19 1.54 12.85
N VAL A 200 -7.52 2.39 11.88
CA VAL A 200 -6.72 3.59 11.65
C VAL A 200 -6.65 4.45 12.92
N LYS A 201 -5.52 5.13 13.13
CA LYS A 201 -5.27 5.94 14.35
C LYS A 201 -5.07 5.14 15.64
N SER A 202 -4.79 3.84 15.54
CA SER A 202 -4.46 3.03 16.72
C SER A 202 -3.14 3.44 17.37
N PHE A 203 -2.25 4.09 16.63
CA PHE A 203 -0.96 4.57 17.08
C PHE A 203 -0.87 6.09 16.97
N PRO A 204 0.05 6.74 17.71
CA PRO A 204 0.21 8.18 17.66
C PRO A 204 0.64 8.68 16.27
N PRO A 205 0.17 9.87 15.84
CA PRO A 205 0.55 10.45 14.56
C PRO A 205 2.00 10.93 14.54
N ASN A 206 2.50 11.25 13.35
CA ASN A 206 3.73 12.01 13.19
C ASN A 206 3.52 13.51 13.48
N ASP A 207 4.59 14.32 13.38
CA ASP A 207 4.52 15.75 13.72
C ASP A 207 3.68 16.58 12.73
N TYR A 208 3.25 16.01 11.60
CA TYR A 208 2.28 16.62 10.68
C TYR A 208 0.83 16.19 10.95
N GLY A 209 0.59 15.37 11.98
CA GLY A 209 -0.74 14.87 12.34
C GLY A 209 -1.21 13.68 11.50
N LEU A 210 -0.29 13.02 10.79
CA LEU A 210 -0.61 11.88 9.93
C LEU A 210 -0.38 10.57 10.68
N TYR A 211 -1.35 9.69 10.59
CA TYR A 211 -1.36 8.38 11.23
C TYR A 211 -0.92 7.29 10.25
N ASP A 212 -0.44 6.19 10.81
CA ASP A 212 -0.17 4.94 10.12
C ASP A 212 0.79 5.07 8.91
N MET A 213 1.66 6.11 8.92
CA MET A 213 2.70 6.32 7.91
C MET A 213 3.87 5.31 8.01
N SER A 214 3.70 4.29 8.84
CA SER A 214 4.65 3.22 9.09
C SER A 214 3.87 2.02 9.60
N GLY A 215 3.94 0.87 8.93
CA GLY A 215 3.18 -0.34 9.25
C GLY A 215 1.74 -0.29 8.76
N ASN A 216 0.88 -1.07 9.33
CA ASN A 216 -0.52 -1.32 8.99
C ASN A 216 -0.67 -1.89 7.57
N VAL A 217 -0.76 -1.08 6.52
CA VAL A 217 -0.78 -1.57 5.15
C VAL A 217 0.21 -0.83 4.24
N TRP A 218 0.76 -1.52 3.24
CA TRP A 218 1.46 -0.88 2.15
C TRP A 218 0.53 0.08 1.42
N GLU A 219 1.03 1.26 1.05
CA GLU A 219 0.25 2.29 0.40
C GLU A 219 0.69 2.53 -1.03
N TRP A 220 -0.26 2.43 -1.96
CA TRP A 220 -0.02 2.73 -3.36
C TRP A 220 0.35 4.19 -3.59
N CYS A 221 1.44 4.42 -4.33
CA CYS A 221 1.80 5.71 -4.89
C CYS A 221 1.49 5.78 -6.38
N TYR A 222 1.42 7.01 -6.92
CA TYR A 222 1.14 7.24 -8.33
C TYR A 222 2.27 6.77 -9.25
N ASP A 223 3.50 6.81 -8.77
CA ASP A 223 4.72 6.64 -9.55
C ASP A 223 4.89 5.20 -10.05
N TRP A 224 5.43 5.06 -11.26
CA TRP A 224 6.06 3.83 -11.68
C TRP A 224 7.29 3.54 -10.82
N TYR A 225 7.61 2.27 -10.62
CA TYR A 225 8.82 1.88 -9.93
C TYR A 225 10.00 1.80 -10.90
N SER A 226 11.14 2.37 -10.49
CA SER A 226 12.46 2.13 -11.07
C SER A 226 13.50 2.28 -9.95
N PRO A 227 14.43 1.33 -9.78
CA PRO A 227 15.42 1.37 -8.70
C PRO A 227 16.40 2.54 -8.84
N ASP A 228 16.67 2.98 -10.06
CA ASP A 228 17.65 4.05 -10.35
C ASP A 228 17.03 5.45 -10.50
N TYR A 229 15.70 5.58 -10.31
CA TYR A 229 15.02 6.85 -10.56
C TYR A 229 15.58 8.01 -9.75
N TYR A 230 15.98 7.79 -8.49
CA TYR A 230 16.48 8.84 -7.61
C TYR A 230 17.77 9.51 -8.14
N ARG A 231 18.54 8.83 -9.01
CA ARG A 231 19.76 9.37 -9.66
C ARG A 231 19.46 10.45 -10.69
N VAL A 232 18.24 10.45 -11.24
CA VAL A 232 17.81 11.33 -12.34
C VAL A 232 16.55 12.13 -11.99
N SER A 233 16.05 11.96 -10.76
CA SER A 233 14.84 12.63 -10.26
C SER A 233 15.03 14.16 -10.30
N PRO A 234 14.08 14.92 -10.89
CA PRO A 234 14.12 16.37 -10.80
C PRO A 234 13.89 16.83 -9.35
N GLU A 235 14.55 17.93 -8.98
CA GLU A 235 14.42 18.47 -7.61
C GLU A 235 13.00 18.96 -7.32
N ARG A 236 12.27 19.50 -8.31
CA ARG A 236 10.95 20.08 -8.08
C ARG A 236 9.83 19.18 -8.58
N ASN A 237 8.91 18.82 -7.67
CA ASN A 237 7.72 18.00 -7.94
C ASN A 237 8.03 16.78 -8.81
N PRO A 238 8.94 15.88 -8.40
CA PRO A 238 9.30 14.72 -9.21
C PRO A 238 8.06 13.88 -9.55
N PRO A 239 7.82 13.61 -10.85
CA PRO A 239 6.61 12.93 -11.31
C PRO A 239 6.71 11.39 -11.26
N GLY A 240 7.85 10.85 -10.84
CA GLY A 240 8.22 9.45 -11.06
C GLY A 240 8.82 9.21 -12.44
N PRO A 241 9.37 8.02 -12.70
CA PRO A 241 9.89 7.65 -14.00
C PRO A 241 8.75 7.53 -15.03
N ALA A 242 9.09 7.73 -16.32
CA ALA A 242 8.11 7.63 -17.41
C ALA A 242 7.62 6.19 -17.60
N GLU A 243 8.48 5.21 -17.32
CA GLU A 243 8.21 3.78 -17.46
C GLU A 243 8.68 3.02 -16.23
N SER A 244 8.04 1.88 -15.99
CA SER A 244 8.45 0.96 -14.93
C SER A 244 9.68 0.17 -15.36
N PHE A 245 10.57 -0.07 -14.41
CA PHE A 245 11.64 -1.04 -14.57
C PHE A 245 11.90 -1.78 -13.26
N ASP A 246 11.76 -3.09 -13.28
CA ASP A 246 12.19 -3.98 -12.22
C ASP A 246 13.16 -5.02 -12.77
N PRO A 247 14.45 -5.02 -12.36
CA PRO A 247 15.43 -5.97 -12.88
C PRO A 247 15.12 -7.43 -12.54
N LEU A 248 14.29 -7.69 -11.51
CA LEU A 248 13.87 -9.04 -11.14
C LEU A 248 12.69 -9.54 -11.97
N GLU A 249 11.84 -8.64 -12.45
CA GLU A 249 10.66 -8.93 -13.27
C GLU A 249 10.51 -7.89 -14.38
N PRO A 250 11.44 -7.87 -15.38
CA PRO A 250 11.55 -6.77 -16.34
C PRO A 250 10.34 -6.62 -17.28
N ASN A 251 9.53 -7.67 -17.40
CA ASN A 251 8.35 -7.68 -18.28
C ASN A 251 7.05 -7.32 -17.54
N ILE A 252 7.11 -7.12 -16.23
CA ILE A 252 5.93 -6.82 -15.42
C ILE A 252 6.03 -5.38 -14.91
N PRO A 253 5.17 -4.46 -15.38
CA PRO A 253 5.19 -3.09 -14.89
C PRO A 253 4.82 -3.04 -13.41
N LYS A 254 5.51 -2.21 -12.64
CA LYS A 254 5.32 -2.08 -11.20
C LYS A 254 5.05 -0.63 -10.81
N ARG A 255 4.12 -0.44 -9.87
CA ARG A 255 3.90 0.83 -9.17
C ARG A 255 4.57 0.81 -7.81
N VAL A 256 4.96 1.99 -7.34
CA VAL A 256 5.56 2.16 -6.02
C VAL A 256 4.54 1.92 -4.92
N GLN A 257 4.99 1.25 -3.86
CA GLN A 257 4.29 1.14 -2.58
C GLN A 257 5.21 1.62 -1.45
N ARG A 258 4.63 2.23 -0.42
CA ARG A 258 5.37 2.80 0.71
C ARG A 258 4.74 2.39 2.04
N GLY A 259 5.50 2.59 3.15
CA GLY A 259 5.02 2.49 4.52
C GLY A 259 5.20 1.16 5.21
N GLY A 260 5.36 0.06 4.49
CA GLY A 260 5.35 -1.27 5.10
C GLY A 260 3.95 -1.71 5.49
N SER A 261 3.85 -2.84 6.17
CA SER A 261 2.56 -3.39 6.59
C SER A 261 2.70 -4.21 7.88
N PHE A 262 1.57 -4.64 8.43
CA PHE A 262 1.51 -5.58 9.55
C PHE A 262 2.24 -6.91 9.30
N MET A 263 2.67 -7.18 8.06
CA MET A 263 3.46 -8.35 7.69
C MET A 263 4.97 -8.09 7.63
N CYS A 264 5.40 -6.84 7.83
CA CYS A 264 6.81 -6.48 7.81
C CYS A 264 7.47 -6.72 9.17
N SER A 265 8.64 -7.33 9.16
CA SER A 265 9.45 -7.59 10.34
C SER A 265 10.93 -7.34 10.03
N ASP A 266 11.76 -7.26 11.06
CA ASP A 266 13.20 -7.01 10.95
C ASP A 266 13.95 -8.13 10.24
N ASN A 267 13.43 -9.35 10.28
CA ASN A 267 14.03 -10.54 9.65
C ASN A 267 13.44 -10.91 8.27
N TYR A 268 12.53 -10.10 7.75
CA TYR A 268 11.92 -10.34 6.44
C TYR A 268 11.88 -9.09 5.57
N CYS A 269 11.16 -8.08 6.02
CA CYS A 269 10.88 -6.86 5.27
C CYS A 269 10.85 -5.69 6.24
N ILE A 270 11.85 -4.83 6.21
CA ILE A 270 11.86 -3.60 7.04
C ILE A 270 11.27 -2.42 6.26
N GLY A 271 10.20 -2.65 5.53
CA GLY A 271 9.49 -1.69 4.70
C GLY A 271 8.83 -0.55 5.45
N TYR A 272 8.67 -0.68 6.77
CA TYR A 272 8.12 0.31 7.67
C TYR A 272 9.06 1.51 7.97
N ARG A 273 10.27 1.55 7.37
CA ARG A 273 11.15 2.74 7.40
C ARG A 273 10.66 3.78 6.40
N VAL A 274 10.79 5.06 6.75
CA VAL A 274 10.29 6.15 5.91
C VAL A 274 10.91 6.16 4.50
N ALA A 275 12.19 5.81 4.38
CA ALA A 275 12.88 5.76 3.08
C ALA A 275 12.62 4.47 2.30
N ALA A 276 12.08 3.41 2.95
CA ALA A 276 11.89 2.11 2.32
C ALA A 276 10.93 2.17 1.14
N ARG A 277 11.30 1.46 0.08
CA ARG A 277 10.54 1.37 -1.17
C ARG A 277 10.08 -0.05 -1.39
N MET A 278 8.88 -0.20 -1.91
CA MET A 278 8.31 -1.44 -2.39
C MET A 278 7.64 -1.21 -3.73
N LYS A 279 7.28 -2.29 -4.39
CA LYS A 279 6.70 -2.30 -5.72
C LYS A 279 5.65 -3.38 -5.84
N GLY A 280 4.61 -3.12 -6.60
CA GLY A 280 3.54 -4.07 -6.88
C GLY A 280 3.02 -3.94 -8.30
N ASP A 281 2.49 -5.04 -8.82
CA ASP A 281 1.74 -5.05 -10.07
C ASP A 281 0.47 -4.19 -9.92
N PRO A 282 0.22 -3.20 -10.80
CA PRO A 282 -0.92 -2.31 -10.71
C PRO A 282 -2.28 -3.00 -10.83
N GLN A 283 -2.34 -4.22 -11.33
CA GLN A 283 -3.55 -5.02 -11.46
C GLN A 283 -3.72 -6.08 -10.36
N SER A 284 -2.81 -6.13 -9.40
CA SER A 284 -2.86 -7.08 -8.30
C SER A 284 -3.11 -6.39 -6.97
N GLY A 285 -4.16 -6.81 -6.27
CA GLY A 285 -4.38 -6.49 -4.87
C GLY A 285 -3.75 -7.53 -3.97
N THR A 286 -3.42 -7.16 -2.74
CA THR A 286 -2.95 -8.09 -1.71
C THR A 286 -3.61 -7.77 -0.38
N PHE A 287 -3.65 -8.73 0.52
CA PHE A 287 -4.33 -8.59 1.81
C PHE A 287 -3.64 -7.62 2.79
N HIS A 288 -2.53 -7.01 2.40
CA HIS A 288 -1.75 -6.08 3.21
C HIS A 288 -1.36 -4.80 2.44
N ALA A 289 -2.08 -4.50 1.34
CA ALA A 289 -1.90 -3.29 0.55
C ALA A 289 -3.21 -2.52 0.41
N GLY A 290 -3.15 -1.22 0.71
CA GLY A 290 -4.20 -0.23 0.63
C GLY A 290 -3.67 1.08 0.03
N PHE A 291 -4.24 2.22 0.39
CA PHE A 291 -3.83 3.53 -0.11
C PHE A 291 -4.40 4.68 0.72
N ARG A 292 -3.82 5.85 0.57
CA ARG A 292 -4.41 7.15 0.95
C ARG A 292 -4.41 8.09 -0.24
N THR A 293 -5.14 9.20 -0.17
CA THR A 293 -5.26 10.12 -1.29
C THR A 293 -4.72 11.51 -0.97
N VAL A 294 -4.42 12.27 -2.02
CA VAL A 294 -3.99 13.66 -1.94
C VAL A 294 -4.82 14.56 -2.83
N LEU A 295 -4.83 15.84 -2.46
CA LEU A 295 -5.43 16.91 -3.27
C LEU A 295 -4.44 18.07 -3.37
N PRO A 296 -4.05 18.54 -4.58
CA PRO A 296 -3.22 19.71 -4.73
C PRO A 296 -3.85 20.93 -4.04
N ALA A 297 -3.05 21.71 -3.31
CA ALA A 297 -3.55 22.85 -2.56
C ALA A 297 -4.34 23.84 -3.44
N ALA A 298 -3.93 24.01 -4.69
CA ALA A 298 -4.63 24.87 -5.67
C ALA A 298 -6.05 24.37 -6.02
N GLN A 299 -6.37 23.09 -5.74
CA GLN A 299 -7.70 22.50 -6.01
C GLN A 299 -8.61 22.52 -4.78
N TRP A 300 -8.08 22.75 -3.58
CA TRP A 300 -8.86 22.74 -2.34
C TRP A 300 -10.05 23.71 -2.36
N GLY A 301 -9.86 24.93 -2.84
CA GLY A 301 -10.93 25.91 -2.95
C GLY A 301 -12.04 25.53 -3.95
N LYS A 302 -11.70 24.73 -4.98
CA LYS A 302 -12.66 24.21 -5.96
C LYS A 302 -13.45 23.04 -5.40
N SER A 303 -12.83 22.18 -4.62
CA SER A 303 -13.46 21.04 -3.97
C SER A 303 -14.46 21.47 -2.89
N ARG A 304 -14.11 22.44 -2.04
CA ARG A 304 -15.07 23.03 -1.07
C ARG A 304 -16.28 23.68 -1.73
N ARG A 305 -16.10 24.36 -2.87
CA ARG A 305 -17.23 24.89 -3.66
C ARG A 305 -18.16 23.77 -4.14
N THR A 306 -17.61 22.67 -4.59
CA THR A 306 -18.40 21.52 -5.07
C THR A 306 -19.13 20.84 -3.91
N GLN A 307 -18.53 20.75 -2.75
CA GLN A 307 -19.14 20.17 -1.55
C GLN A 307 -20.23 21.08 -0.99
N ALA A 308 -20.00 22.39 -0.89
CA ALA A 308 -20.99 23.37 -0.48
C ALA A 308 -22.19 23.43 -1.45
N LEU A 309 -21.97 23.29 -2.76
CA LEU A 309 -23.03 23.21 -3.76
C LEU A 309 -23.85 21.90 -3.65
N ARG A 310 -23.22 20.77 -3.28
CA ARG A 310 -23.93 19.51 -3.02
C ARG A 310 -24.74 19.55 -1.72
N GLU A 311 -24.25 20.24 -0.70
CA GLU A 311 -24.96 20.43 0.57
C GLU A 311 -26.14 21.38 0.45
N THR A 312 -26.02 22.45 -0.36
CA THR A 312 -27.14 23.36 -0.67
C THR A 312 -28.20 22.66 -1.51
N ALA A 313 -27.80 21.90 -2.54
CA ALA A 313 -28.73 21.13 -3.37
C ALA A 313 -29.47 19.99 -2.63
N ARG A 314 -28.97 19.56 -1.46
CA ARG A 314 -29.64 18.58 -0.59
C ARG A 314 -30.58 19.22 0.43
N ARG A 315 -30.55 20.54 0.59
CA ARG A 315 -31.39 21.30 1.57
C ARG A 315 -32.58 22.01 0.95
N ASP A 316 -32.65 22.08 -0.37
CA ASP A 316 -33.82 22.55 -1.08
C ASP A 316 -34.71 21.34 -1.41
N PRO A 317 -35.96 21.31 -0.88
CA PRO A 317 -36.90 20.19 -1.08
C PRO A 317 -37.50 20.13 -2.49
#